data_39866bb024d0eed61c7fc13a0f1ffbcc
#
_entry.id   39866bb024d0eed61c7fc13a0f1ffbcc
#
_cell.length_a   1.000
_cell.length_b   1.000
_cell.length_c   1.000
_cell.angle_alpha   90.00
_cell.angle_beta   90.00
_cell.angle_gamma   90.00
#
_symmetry.space_group_name_H-M   'P 1'
#
loop_
_entity.id
_entity.type
_entity.pdbx_description
1 polymer ?
#
loop_
_entity_poly.entity_id
_entity_poly.type
_entity_poly.pdbx_seq_one_letter_code
_entity_poly.pdbx_strand_id
1 'polypeptide(L)'
;SKISNTGTDREQWITYRDYMVYKIYTQGSPLCPINTLMTHGLILSKKGKPYTPSDYSYDGVLREMRCAFGCGSGMVELYTDYSLMDEIKDNSGKAGALWKDLADCMEWQERNADVLPDIHWVGGNPWDGNKVNPYGWAAWNGKKTTLTLRNPDVNERTLTTTLRKVFDIPASLQTTITLSSAFADQKIAVDGGLKGIDLNTPIDVDKEITFTFPASSVFVIDGVDNGNFDLLPTPDDPKGPTTAIGEVNNPFINTNATIYDISGRRLATPQKGNVNIIDGKKVAQ
;
A
#
# COMPACT_ATOMS: atom_id res chain seq x y z
N SER A 1 9.75 -7.99 -22.54
CA SER A 1 8.41 -8.08 -23.13
C SER A 1 7.66 -6.80 -22.81
N LYS A 2 6.98 -6.25 -23.79
CA LYS A 2 6.16 -5.04 -23.59
C LYS A 2 4.85 -5.44 -22.91
N ILE A 3 4.50 -4.75 -21.84
CA ILE A 3 3.16 -4.84 -21.26
C ILE A 3 2.21 -4.09 -22.19
N SER A 4 1.26 -4.81 -22.77
CA SER A 4 0.25 -4.23 -23.66
C SER A 4 -0.78 -3.42 -22.85
N ASN A 5 -1.44 -2.48 -23.54
CA ASN A 5 -2.50 -1.60 -23.01
C ASN A 5 -2.06 -0.60 -21.94
N THR A 6 -0.76 -0.45 -21.69
CA THR A 6 -0.24 0.71 -20.97
C THR A 6 0.11 1.82 -21.98
N GLY A 7 0.07 3.08 -21.55
CA GLY A 7 0.35 4.21 -22.41
C GLY A 7 1.81 4.31 -22.84
N THR A 8 2.59 5.09 -22.10
CA THR A 8 4.01 5.31 -22.39
C THR A 8 4.88 4.17 -21.86
N ASP A 9 6.15 4.14 -22.22
CA ASP A 9 7.12 3.19 -21.67
C ASP A 9 7.34 3.39 -20.15
N ARG A 10 7.12 4.60 -19.63
CA ARG A 10 7.11 4.86 -18.18
C ARG A 10 5.96 4.12 -17.48
N GLU A 11 4.76 4.15 -18.06
CA GLU A 11 3.62 3.39 -17.53
C GLU A 11 3.87 1.88 -17.56
N GLN A 12 4.55 1.39 -18.60
CA GLN A 12 4.97 -0.02 -18.67
C GLN A 12 5.97 -0.37 -17.56
N TRP A 13 6.94 0.53 -17.31
CA TRP A 13 7.94 0.36 -16.27
C TRP A 13 7.30 0.29 -14.88
N ILE A 14 6.44 1.25 -14.54
CA ILE A 14 5.70 1.26 -13.27
C ILE A 14 4.92 -0.05 -13.11
N THR A 15 4.16 -0.45 -14.13
CA THR A 15 3.33 -1.66 -14.08
C THR A 15 4.17 -2.92 -13.89
N TYR A 16 5.32 -3.02 -14.55
CA TYR A 16 6.20 -4.17 -14.38
C TYR A 16 6.80 -4.25 -12.98
N ARG A 17 7.27 -3.12 -12.43
CA ARG A 17 7.76 -3.06 -11.05
C ARG A 17 6.69 -3.52 -10.07
N ASP A 18 5.49 -2.98 -10.19
CA ASP A 18 4.38 -3.29 -9.29
C ASP A 18 3.89 -4.73 -9.47
N TYR A 19 3.93 -5.27 -10.69
CA TYR A 19 3.67 -6.68 -10.94
C TYR A 19 4.69 -7.60 -10.24
N MET A 20 5.95 -7.22 -10.16
CA MET A 20 6.95 -7.98 -9.41
C MET A 20 6.66 -7.95 -7.91
N VAL A 21 6.25 -6.81 -7.35
CA VAL A 21 5.79 -6.70 -5.96
C VAL A 21 4.56 -7.60 -5.73
N TYR A 22 3.57 -7.54 -6.61
CA TYR A 22 2.41 -8.42 -6.56
C TYR A 22 2.80 -9.91 -6.49
N LYS A 23 3.70 -10.36 -7.36
CA LYS A 23 4.16 -11.76 -7.38
C LYS A 23 4.83 -12.15 -6.06
N ILE A 24 5.62 -11.28 -5.48
CA ILE A 24 6.30 -11.56 -4.21
C ILE A 24 5.28 -11.67 -3.07
N TYR A 25 4.36 -10.71 -2.96
CA TYR A 25 3.49 -10.57 -1.78
C TYR A 25 2.17 -11.34 -1.86
N THR A 26 1.63 -11.58 -3.04
CA THR A 26 0.36 -12.29 -3.17
C THR A 26 0.49 -13.72 -3.69
N GLN A 27 1.57 -14.01 -4.42
CA GLN A 27 1.81 -15.35 -4.98
C GLN A 27 2.97 -16.08 -4.31
N GLY A 28 3.83 -15.35 -3.61
CA GLY A 28 4.95 -15.88 -2.85
C GLY A 28 4.61 -16.06 -1.37
N SER A 29 5.64 -16.35 -0.59
CA SER A 29 5.58 -16.38 0.89
C SER A 29 6.62 -15.40 1.43
N PRO A 30 6.32 -14.11 1.45
CA PRO A 30 7.30 -13.11 1.85
C PRO A 30 7.65 -13.27 3.33
N LEU A 31 8.94 -13.10 3.64
CA LEU A 31 9.44 -13.17 5.01
C LEU A 31 9.35 -11.83 5.74
N CYS A 32 9.03 -10.76 5.04
CA CYS A 32 8.98 -9.40 5.57
C CYS A 32 7.80 -8.63 4.95
N PRO A 33 7.25 -7.64 5.65
CA PRO A 33 6.18 -6.80 5.13
C PRO A 33 6.67 -5.86 4.00
N ILE A 34 5.73 -5.36 3.19
CA ILE A 34 6.02 -4.48 2.04
C ILE A 34 6.80 -3.24 2.45
N ASN A 35 6.50 -2.65 3.61
CA ASN A 35 7.17 -1.46 4.11
C ASN A 35 8.66 -1.65 4.43
N THR A 36 9.15 -2.88 4.45
CA THR A 36 10.59 -3.16 4.61
C THR A 36 11.32 -3.32 3.27
N LEU A 37 10.60 -3.27 2.16
CA LEU A 37 11.20 -3.31 0.84
C LEU A 37 11.90 -1.99 0.50
N MET A 38 12.94 -2.12 -0.29
CA MET A 38 13.47 -1.05 -1.09
C MET A 38 12.85 -1.12 -2.49
N THR A 39 12.26 -0.03 -2.94
CA THR A 39 11.77 0.07 -4.32
C THR A 39 12.69 0.95 -5.15
N HIS A 40 13.01 0.48 -6.35
CA HIS A 40 13.51 1.37 -7.39
C HIS A 40 12.38 2.34 -7.74
N GLY A 41 12.45 3.53 -7.18
CA GLY A 41 11.41 4.55 -7.32
C GLY A 41 11.52 5.30 -8.63
N LEU A 42 11.61 6.61 -8.55
CA LEU A 42 11.68 7.47 -9.72
C LEU A 42 12.99 7.29 -10.49
N ILE A 43 12.90 6.83 -11.76
CA ILE A 43 14.02 6.83 -12.70
C ILE A 43 13.79 7.94 -13.71
N LEU A 44 14.58 9.00 -13.59
CA LEU A 44 14.53 10.17 -14.44
C LEU A 44 15.94 10.53 -14.89
N SER A 45 16.36 10.01 -16.04
CA SER A 45 17.67 10.29 -16.61
C SER A 45 17.57 10.58 -18.11
N LYS A 46 18.62 11.20 -18.66
CA LYS A 46 18.65 11.64 -20.06
C LYS A 46 18.42 10.49 -21.03
N LYS A 47 17.73 10.78 -22.14
CA LYS A 47 17.47 9.86 -23.23
C LYS A 47 18.75 9.12 -23.68
N GLY A 48 18.61 7.83 -23.93
CA GLY A 48 19.70 6.98 -24.43
C GLY A 48 20.50 6.27 -23.34
N LYS A 49 20.14 6.43 -22.06
CA LYS A 49 20.68 5.57 -21.01
C LYS A 49 19.90 4.24 -20.99
N PRO A 50 20.56 3.09 -20.83
CA PRO A 50 19.90 1.81 -20.67
C PRO A 50 18.90 1.84 -19.50
N TYR A 51 17.77 1.17 -19.68
CA TYR A 51 16.74 0.98 -18.63
C TYR A 51 16.08 2.29 -18.14
N THR A 52 16.08 3.33 -18.96
CA THR A 52 15.43 4.60 -18.63
C THR A 52 14.16 4.75 -19.46
N PRO A 53 13.00 5.06 -18.86
CA PRO A 53 11.81 5.45 -19.59
C PRO A 53 12.06 6.68 -20.46
N SER A 54 11.50 6.69 -21.67
CA SER A 54 11.63 7.81 -22.60
C SER A 54 10.54 8.87 -22.44
N ASP A 55 9.54 8.61 -21.60
CA ASP A 55 8.51 9.58 -21.26
C ASP A 55 9.01 10.52 -20.16
N TYR A 56 9.15 11.79 -20.51
CA TYR A 56 9.54 12.90 -19.63
C TYR A 56 8.38 13.87 -19.37
N SER A 57 7.14 13.43 -19.61
CA SER A 57 5.98 14.26 -19.27
C SER A 57 5.88 14.46 -17.76
N TYR A 58 5.49 15.66 -17.35
CA TYR A 58 5.27 15.97 -15.93
C TYR A 58 4.31 14.97 -15.29
N ASP A 59 3.16 14.72 -15.90
CA ASP A 59 2.15 13.81 -15.38
C ASP A 59 2.65 12.36 -15.26
N GLY A 60 3.45 11.89 -16.22
CA GLY A 60 4.03 10.55 -16.17
C GLY A 60 5.02 10.39 -15.01
N VAL A 61 5.90 11.39 -14.84
CA VAL A 61 6.88 11.42 -13.74
C VAL A 61 6.18 11.52 -12.38
N LEU A 62 5.15 12.38 -12.27
CA LEU A 62 4.37 12.53 -11.03
C LEU A 62 3.63 11.23 -10.66
N ARG A 63 3.04 10.52 -11.64
CA ARG A 63 2.41 9.22 -11.39
C ARG A 63 3.41 8.18 -10.89
N GLU A 64 4.60 8.10 -11.49
CA GLU A 64 5.64 7.20 -11.02
C GLU A 64 6.06 7.53 -9.58
N MET A 65 6.26 8.80 -9.27
CA MET A 65 6.61 9.29 -7.93
C MET A 65 5.55 8.89 -6.90
N ARG A 66 4.28 9.20 -7.18
CA ARG A 66 3.17 8.85 -6.28
C ARG A 66 2.99 7.35 -6.10
N CYS A 67 3.21 6.54 -7.14
CA CYS A 67 3.24 5.09 -7.02
C CYS A 67 4.40 4.60 -6.14
N ALA A 68 5.59 5.17 -6.32
CA ALA A 68 6.77 4.75 -5.59
C ALA A 68 6.65 5.00 -4.07
N PHE A 69 6.10 6.15 -3.68
CA PHE A 69 5.83 6.45 -2.28
C PHE A 69 4.55 5.76 -1.78
N GLY A 70 3.50 5.77 -2.58
CA GLY A 70 2.19 5.24 -2.23
C GLY A 70 2.13 3.72 -2.02
N CYS A 71 3.12 2.96 -2.52
CA CYS A 71 3.23 1.54 -2.18
C CYS A 71 3.73 1.29 -0.75
N GLY A 72 4.07 2.35 -0.01
CA GLY A 72 4.47 2.26 1.39
C GLY A 72 5.83 1.62 1.65
N SER A 73 6.66 1.50 0.61
CA SER A 73 8.04 1.02 0.75
C SER A 73 8.84 1.90 1.72
N GLY A 74 9.55 1.30 2.66
CA GLY A 74 10.34 2.04 3.66
C GLY A 74 11.57 2.73 3.08
N MET A 75 11.98 2.37 1.87
CA MET A 75 13.08 3.00 1.15
C MET A 75 12.71 3.15 -0.32
N VAL A 76 12.68 4.38 -0.80
CA VAL A 76 12.49 4.73 -2.20
C VAL A 76 13.81 5.24 -2.77
N GLU A 77 14.41 4.49 -3.70
CA GLU A 77 15.60 4.96 -4.41
C GLU A 77 15.22 5.90 -5.56
N LEU A 78 15.92 7.01 -5.66
CA LEU A 78 15.74 8.00 -6.71
C LEU A 78 16.96 8.02 -7.63
N TYR A 79 16.79 7.60 -8.86
CA TYR A 79 17.80 7.72 -9.92
C TYR A 79 17.46 8.91 -10.80
N THR A 80 17.80 10.10 -10.31
CA THR A 80 17.27 11.35 -10.86
C THR A 80 18.37 12.25 -11.41
N ASP A 81 18.24 12.68 -12.66
CA ASP A 81 19.02 13.77 -13.23
C ASP A 81 18.42 15.10 -12.78
N TYR A 82 19.19 15.86 -12.00
CA TYR A 82 18.74 17.14 -11.45
C TYR A 82 18.32 18.12 -12.54
N SER A 83 18.98 18.15 -13.68
CA SER A 83 18.62 19.05 -14.77
C SER A 83 17.22 18.76 -15.32
N LEU A 84 16.83 17.49 -15.38
CA LEU A 84 15.47 17.10 -15.80
C LEU A 84 14.41 17.49 -14.77
N MET A 85 14.71 17.34 -13.48
CA MET A 85 13.83 17.82 -12.42
C MET A 85 13.60 19.33 -12.50
N ASP A 86 14.62 20.10 -12.89
CA ASP A 86 14.54 21.54 -13.02
C ASP A 86 13.85 21.97 -14.35
N GLU A 87 14.06 21.22 -15.45
CA GLU A 87 13.58 21.59 -16.80
C GLU A 87 12.13 21.18 -17.06
N ILE A 88 11.66 20.07 -16.46
CA ILE A 88 10.29 19.58 -16.69
C ILE A 88 9.30 20.58 -16.10
N LYS A 89 8.36 21.01 -16.94
CA LYS A 89 7.34 21.98 -16.59
C LYS A 89 6.04 21.26 -16.21
N ASP A 90 5.40 21.75 -15.16
CA ASP A 90 4.04 21.33 -14.82
C ASP A 90 3.01 21.79 -15.87
N ASN A 91 1.75 21.42 -15.66
CA ASN A 91 0.65 21.78 -16.56
C ASN A 91 0.33 23.29 -16.60
N SER A 92 0.87 24.07 -15.66
CA SER A 92 0.81 25.55 -15.69
C SER A 92 1.98 26.20 -16.41
N GLY A 93 2.98 25.40 -16.81
CA GLY A 93 4.21 25.86 -17.46
C GLY A 93 5.36 26.20 -16.48
N LYS A 94 5.19 25.92 -15.18
CA LYS A 94 6.20 26.17 -14.15
C LYS A 94 7.27 25.07 -14.17
N ALA A 95 8.52 25.46 -14.37
CA ALA A 95 9.67 24.59 -14.28
C ALA A 95 10.02 24.28 -12.81
N GLY A 96 10.61 23.11 -12.58
CA GLY A 96 11.05 22.68 -11.24
C GLY A 96 9.93 22.30 -10.27
N ALA A 97 8.69 22.16 -10.73
CA ALA A 97 7.54 21.80 -9.88
C ALA A 97 7.71 20.41 -9.26
N LEU A 98 8.37 19.48 -9.95
CA LEU A 98 8.63 18.11 -9.46
C LEU A 98 9.38 18.04 -8.14
N TRP A 99 10.20 19.05 -7.81
CA TRP A 99 10.87 19.11 -6.50
C TRP A 99 9.86 19.28 -5.34
N LYS A 100 8.85 20.12 -5.56
CA LYS A 100 7.76 20.25 -4.59
C LYS A 100 6.96 18.97 -4.48
N ASP A 101 6.63 18.35 -5.60
CA ASP A 101 5.88 17.09 -5.61
C ASP A 101 6.63 15.97 -4.89
N LEU A 102 7.95 15.94 -5.02
CA LEU A 102 8.81 15.01 -4.28
C LEU A 102 8.75 15.29 -2.78
N ALA A 103 8.88 16.55 -2.38
CA ALA A 103 8.75 16.94 -0.97
C ALA A 103 7.38 16.58 -0.41
N ASP A 104 6.29 16.85 -1.14
CA ASP A 104 4.93 16.50 -0.74
C ASP A 104 4.77 14.97 -0.54
N CYS A 105 5.38 14.15 -1.40
CA CYS A 105 5.37 12.69 -1.25
C CYS A 105 6.16 12.23 -0.01
N MET A 106 7.30 12.84 0.27
CA MET A 106 8.09 12.54 1.47
C MET A 106 7.34 12.93 2.75
N GLU A 107 6.74 14.12 2.79
CA GLU A 107 5.91 14.57 3.89
C GLU A 107 4.68 13.65 4.10
N TRP A 108 4.08 13.17 3.00
CA TRP A 108 2.98 12.21 3.07
C TRP A 108 3.44 10.90 3.73
N GLN A 109 4.60 10.37 3.36
CA GLN A 109 5.15 9.16 3.94
C GLN A 109 5.47 9.34 5.42
N GLU A 110 6.06 10.47 5.80
CA GLU A 110 6.40 10.79 7.19
C GLU A 110 5.14 10.87 8.07
N ARG A 111 4.11 11.63 7.65
CA ARG A 111 2.87 11.77 8.44
C ARG A 111 2.05 10.48 8.54
N ASN A 112 2.33 9.48 7.72
CA ASN A 112 1.66 8.18 7.71
C ASN A 112 2.55 7.03 8.19
N ALA A 113 3.74 7.33 8.74
CA ALA A 113 4.69 6.32 9.18
C ALA A 113 4.13 5.37 10.27
N ASP A 114 3.11 5.80 11.00
CA ASP A 114 2.41 5.00 12.02
C ASP A 114 1.43 3.98 11.43
N VAL A 115 0.94 4.17 10.22
CA VAL A 115 -0.01 3.26 9.57
C VAL A 115 0.62 2.42 8.46
N LEU A 116 1.65 2.92 7.80
CA LEU A 116 2.32 2.23 6.68
C LEU A 116 2.91 0.84 7.01
N PRO A 117 3.27 0.48 8.27
CA PRO A 117 3.65 -0.89 8.57
C PRO A 117 2.59 -1.96 8.24
N ASP A 118 1.31 -1.58 8.18
CA ASP A 118 0.19 -2.46 7.78
C ASP A 118 0.00 -2.56 6.26
N ILE A 119 0.80 -1.89 5.45
CA ILE A 119 0.58 -1.78 4.00
C ILE A 119 0.46 -3.15 3.32
N HIS A 120 -0.60 -3.34 2.54
CA HIS A 120 -0.90 -4.56 1.82
C HIS A 120 -1.47 -4.26 0.42
N TRP A 121 -1.51 -5.29 -0.42
CA TRP A 121 -1.99 -5.20 -1.81
C TRP A 121 -3.52 -5.12 -1.89
N VAL A 122 -4.02 -4.27 -2.80
CA VAL A 122 -5.45 -4.13 -3.13
C VAL A 122 -5.69 -4.46 -4.60
N GLY A 123 -6.76 -5.18 -4.87
CA GLY A 123 -7.12 -5.60 -6.24
C GLY A 123 -6.49 -6.93 -6.65
N GLY A 124 -6.64 -7.22 -7.92
CA GLY A 124 -6.14 -8.48 -8.49
C GLY A 124 -4.74 -8.38 -9.08
N ASN A 125 -4.43 -9.33 -9.98
CA ASN A 125 -3.19 -9.32 -10.73
C ASN A 125 -3.13 -8.08 -11.64
N PRO A 126 -2.13 -7.20 -11.51
CA PRO A 126 -2.00 -5.99 -12.30
C PRO A 126 -1.76 -6.28 -13.79
N TRP A 127 -1.22 -7.45 -14.11
CA TRP A 127 -0.93 -7.88 -15.47
C TRP A 127 -0.97 -9.41 -15.60
N ASP A 128 -1.91 -9.91 -16.38
CA ASP A 128 -2.11 -11.36 -16.61
C ASP A 128 -1.42 -11.91 -17.88
N GLY A 129 -0.61 -11.09 -18.53
CA GLY A 129 0.06 -11.40 -19.78
C GLY A 129 -0.66 -10.86 -21.03
N ASN A 130 -1.95 -10.54 -20.92
CA ASN A 130 -2.77 -10.00 -22.01
C ASN A 130 -3.28 -8.59 -21.73
N LYS A 131 -3.73 -8.34 -20.52
CA LYS A 131 -4.32 -7.07 -20.08
C LYS A 131 -3.77 -6.63 -18.74
N VAL A 132 -3.92 -5.35 -18.47
CA VAL A 132 -3.66 -4.74 -17.18
C VAL A 132 -4.97 -4.45 -16.47
N ASN A 133 -4.94 -4.49 -15.13
CA ASN A 133 -6.11 -4.27 -14.29
C ASN A 133 -5.79 -3.20 -13.23
N PRO A 134 -6.79 -2.49 -12.71
CA PRO A 134 -6.61 -1.63 -11.55
C PRO A 134 -6.13 -2.39 -10.32
N TYR A 135 -5.29 -1.74 -9.55
CA TYR A 135 -4.73 -2.27 -8.31
C TYR A 135 -4.31 -1.13 -7.38
N GLY A 136 -3.82 -1.48 -6.22
CA GLY A 136 -3.29 -0.49 -5.29
C GLY A 136 -2.69 -1.09 -4.03
N TRP A 137 -2.52 -0.23 -3.05
CA TRP A 137 -2.04 -0.55 -1.72
C TRP A 137 -2.87 0.18 -0.68
N ALA A 138 -3.12 -0.48 0.42
CA ALA A 138 -3.85 0.11 1.52
C ALA A 138 -3.18 -0.24 2.86
N ALA A 139 -3.40 0.60 3.85
CA ALA A 139 -3.00 0.36 5.22
C ALA A 139 -4.06 0.90 6.19
N TRP A 140 -4.20 0.26 7.34
CA TRP A 140 -5.12 0.63 8.40
C TRP A 140 -4.55 0.26 9.78
N ASN A 141 -4.68 1.14 10.76
CA ASN A 141 -4.20 0.89 12.12
C ASN A 141 -5.28 1.09 13.21
N GLY A 142 -6.54 1.08 12.83
CA GLY A 142 -7.66 1.34 13.73
C GLY A 142 -8.05 2.81 13.87
N LYS A 143 -7.22 3.74 13.43
CA LYS A 143 -7.44 5.19 13.53
C LYS A 143 -7.26 5.89 12.19
N LYS A 144 -6.23 5.49 11.45
CA LYS A 144 -5.86 6.08 10.16
C LYS A 144 -5.89 5.04 9.06
N THR A 145 -6.09 5.50 7.84
CA THR A 145 -5.94 4.70 6.63
C THR A 145 -5.13 5.43 5.59
N THR A 146 -4.44 4.67 4.74
CA THR A 146 -3.90 5.17 3.48
C THR A 146 -4.33 4.24 2.36
N LEU A 147 -4.63 4.79 1.20
CA LEU A 147 -5.05 4.06 0.03
C LEU A 147 -4.42 4.66 -1.22
N THR A 148 -3.58 3.90 -1.89
CA THR A 148 -3.05 4.27 -3.20
C THR A 148 -3.69 3.37 -4.24
N LEU A 149 -4.32 3.96 -5.25
CA LEU A 149 -5.01 3.26 -6.32
C LEU A 149 -4.42 3.64 -7.66
N ARG A 150 -4.23 2.67 -8.54
CA ARG A 150 -3.70 2.86 -9.89
C ARG A 150 -4.52 2.14 -10.95
N ASN A 151 -4.78 2.86 -12.05
CA ASN A 151 -5.20 2.26 -13.31
C ASN A 151 -4.04 2.36 -14.32
N PRO A 152 -3.39 1.25 -14.67
CA PRO A 152 -2.32 1.25 -15.68
C PRO A 152 -2.82 1.26 -17.12
N ASP A 153 -4.12 1.00 -17.36
CA ASP A 153 -4.69 0.88 -18.70
C ASP A 153 -4.84 2.24 -19.39
N VAL A 154 -4.72 2.27 -20.69
CA VAL A 154 -5.01 3.43 -21.54
C VAL A 154 -6.49 3.77 -21.64
N ASN A 155 -7.35 2.92 -21.10
CA ASN A 155 -8.79 3.11 -21.04
C ASN A 155 -9.25 3.28 -19.58
N GLU A 156 -10.44 3.84 -19.42
CA GLU A 156 -11.14 3.84 -18.13
C GLU A 156 -11.36 2.40 -17.64
N ARG A 157 -11.20 2.19 -16.33
CA ARG A 157 -11.39 0.91 -15.67
C ARG A 157 -12.17 1.08 -14.38
N THR A 158 -12.74 -0.02 -13.90
CA THR A 158 -13.47 -0.07 -12.63
C THR A 158 -12.92 -1.14 -11.71
N LEU A 159 -13.08 -0.91 -10.40
CA LEU A 159 -12.83 -1.88 -9.34
C LEU A 159 -13.97 -1.82 -8.33
N THR A 160 -14.75 -2.91 -8.23
CA THR A 160 -15.85 -3.02 -7.25
C THR A 160 -15.38 -3.79 -6.03
N THR A 161 -15.57 -3.21 -4.85
CA THR A 161 -15.11 -3.76 -3.56
C THR A 161 -15.85 -3.11 -2.40
N THR A 162 -15.45 -3.40 -1.17
CA THR A 162 -15.86 -2.67 0.06
C THR A 162 -14.63 -2.11 0.76
N LEU A 163 -14.77 -1.06 1.58
CA LEU A 163 -13.65 -0.53 2.35
C LEU A 163 -13.13 -1.55 3.36
N ARG A 164 -14.00 -2.43 3.88
CA ARG A 164 -13.57 -3.55 4.72
C ARG A 164 -12.53 -4.43 4.03
N LYS A 165 -12.76 -4.80 2.77
CA LYS A 165 -11.81 -5.60 1.98
C LYS A 165 -10.57 -4.81 1.56
N VAL A 166 -10.73 -3.52 1.29
CA VAL A 166 -9.62 -2.63 0.91
C VAL A 166 -8.64 -2.49 2.06
N PHE A 167 -9.11 -2.30 3.29
CA PHE A 167 -8.29 -2.03 4.47
C PHE A 167 -8.10 -3.26 5.37
N ASP A 168 -8.57 -4.43 4.95
CA ASP A 168 -8.48 -5.70 5.69
C ASP A 168 -9.03 -5.61 7.13
N ILE A 169 -10.11 -4.81 7.29
CA ILE A 169 -10.73 -4.54 8.60
C ILE A 169 -11.40 -5.81 9.13
N PRO A 170 -11.10 -6.24 10.37
CA PRO A 170 -11.72 -7.42 10.97
C PRO A 170 -13.26 -7.38 10.92
N ALA A 171 -13.87 -8.52 10.60
CA ALA A 171 -15.34 -8.61 10.48
C ALA A 171 -16.09 -8.29 11.79
N SER A 172 -15.43 -8.43 12.94
CA SER A 172 -15.98 -8.10 14.26
C SER A 172 -16.10 -6.59 14.52
N LEU A 173 -15.42 -5.74 13.75
CA LEU A 173 -15.42 -4.29 13.95
C LEU A 173 -16.39 -3.63 12.97
N GLN A 174 -17.34 -2.85 13.51
CA GLN A 174 -18.25 -2.03 12.72
C GLN A 174 -17.79 -0.58 12.78
N THR A 175 -17.58 0.02 11.61
CA THR A 175 -17.09 1.39 11.53
C THR A 175 -17.45 2.06 10.21
N THR A 176 -17.14 3.34 10.12
CA THR A 176 -17.13 4.11 8.89
C THR A 176 -15.75 4.74 8.70
N ILE A 177 -15.35 4.93 7.46
CA ILE A 177 -14.10 5.63 7.10
C ILE A 177 -14.46 6.94 6.42
N THR A 178 -13.82 8.02 6.84
CA THR A 178 -13.88 9.31 6.16
C THR A 178 -12.60 9.50 5.36
N LEU A 179 -12.72 9.51 4.03
CA LEU A 179 -11.62 9.61 3.09
C LEU A 179 -11.35 11.08 2.71
N SER A 180 -10.10 11.41 2.48
CA SER A 180 -9.65 12.73 2.00
C SER A 180 -8.55 12.59 0.95
N SER A 181 -8.40 13.56 0.05
CA SER A 181 -7.30 13.57 -0.90
C SER A 181 -5.97 13.82 -0.19
N ALA A 182 -4.97 12.97 -0.44
CA ALA A 182 -3.63 13.16 0.12
C ALA A 182 -2.89 14.37 -0.48
N PHE A 183 -3.19 14.70 -1.74
CA PHE A 183 -2.59 15.82 -2.48
C PHE A 183 -3.68 16.70 -3.08
N ALA A 184 -3.50 18.02 -2.96
CA ALA A 184 -4.54 19.01 -3.33
C ALA A 184 -4.84 19.08 -4.84
N ASP A 185 -3.90 18.66 -5.69
CA ASP A 185 -4.03 18.69 -7.15
C ASP A 185 -4.79 17.50 -7.73
N GLN A 186 -5.07 16.47 -6.93
CA GLN A 186 -5.76 15.27 -7.39
C GLN A 186 -7.24 15.54 -7.68
N LYS A 187 -7.71 15.01 -8.79
CA LYS A 187 -9.12 15.05 -9.16
C LYS A 187 -9.84 13.82 -8.62
N ILE A 188 -10.55 13.96 -7.50
CA ILE A 188 -11.34 12.88 -6.88
C ILE A 188 -12.77 13.37 -6.71
N ALA A 189 -13.74 12.52 -7.03
CA ALA A 189 -15.19 12.83 -7.03
C ALA A 189 -15.59 14.00 -7.94
N VAL A 190 -14.80 14.24 -9.01
CA VAL A 190 -15.04 15.27 -10.02
C VAL A 190 -14.84 14.70 -11.43
N ASP A 191 -15.30 15.45 -12.44
CA ASP A 191 -15.14 15.03 -13.83
C ASP A 191 -13.67 14.90 -14.24
N GLY A 192 -13.38 13.82 -14.99
CA GLY A 192 -12.03 13.47 -15.43
C GLY A 192 -11.13 12.92 -14.31
N GLY A 193 -11.68 12.67 -13.12
CA GLY A 193 -10.98 12.12 -11.97
C GLY A 193 -11.50 10.76 -11.51
N LEU A 194 -11.02 10.31 -10.36
CA LEU A 194 -11.53 9.12 -9.69
C LEU A 194 -12.98 9.34 -9.24
N LYS A 195 -13.87 8.41 -9.58
CA LYS A 195 -15.28 8.43 -9.18
C LYS A 195 -15.61 7.21 -8.31
N GLY A 196 -16.78 7.23 -7.71
CA GLY A 196 -17.33 6.13 -6.90
C GLY A 196 -17.16 6.30 -5.39
N ILE A 197 -16.47 7.35 -4.96
CA ILE A 197 -16.37 7.73 -3.54
C ILE A 197 -16.64 9.22 -3.36
N ASP A 198 -17.17 9.56 -2.19
CA ASP A 198 -17.32 10.93 -1.72
C ASP A 198 -16.22 11.23 -0.70
N LEU A 199 -15.50 12.33 -0.88
CA LEU A 199 -14.51 12.80 0.09
C LEU A 199 -15.19 13.50 1.26
N ASN A 200 -14.54 13.43 2.43
CA ASN A 200 -14.97 14.12 3.67
C ASN A 200 -16.36 13.71 4.17
N THR A 201 -16.85 12.55 3.74
CA THR A 201 -18.11 11.97 4.18
C THR A 201 -17.87 10.57 4.74
N PRO A 202 -18.42 10.20 5.91
CA PRO A 202 -18.30 8.86 6.45
C PRO A 202 -18.90 7.80 5.51
N ILE A 203 -18.14 6.79 5.18
CA ILE A 203 -18.53 5.68 4.32
C ILE A 203 -18.54 4.42 5.18
N ASP A 204 -19.67 3.70 5.21
CA ASP A 204 -19.75 2.40 5.87
C ASP A 204 -18.79 1.41 5.21
N VAL A 205 -17.99 0.72 6.02
CA VAL A 205 -16.93 -0.17 5.52
C VAL A 205 -17.49 -1.37 4.74
N ASP A 206 -18.73 -1.75 4.98
CA ASP A 206 -19.40 -2.86 4.29
C ASP A 206 -20.18 -2.43 3.05
N LYS A 207 -20.33 -1.13 2.84
CA LYS A 207 -20.96 -0.61 1.62
C LYS A 207 -20.14 -0.98 0.39
N GLU A 208 -20.80 -1.58 -0.60
CA GLU A 208 -20.17 -1.82 -1.90
C GLU A 208 -19.86 -0.50 -2.62
N ILE A 209 -18.64 -0.38 -3.11
CA ILE A 209 -18.14 0.78 -3.83
C ILE A 209 -17.59 0.32 -5.16
N THR A 210 -17.91 1.04 -6.23
CA THR A 210 -17.27 0.87 -7.54
C THR A 210 -16.42 2.09 -7.84
N PHE A 211 -15.11 1.93 -7.66
CA PHE A 211 -14.15 2.91 -8.14
C PHE A 211 -14.13 2.93 -9.67
N THR A 212 -14.22 4.11 -10.26
CA THR A 212 -14.04 4.32 -11.70
C THR A 212 -12.81 5.19 -11.92
N PHE A 213 -11.85 4.67 -12.64
CA PHE A 213 -10.54 5.27 -12.83
C PHE A 213 -10.38 5.83 -14.24
N PRO A 214 -9.96 7.07 -14.42
CA PRO A 214 -9.47 7.53 -15.70
C PRO A 214 -8.30 6.67 -16.21
N ALA A 215 -8.05 6.73 -17.51
CA ALA A 215 -6.88 6.09 -18.12
C ALA A 215 -5.58 6.55 -17.45
N SER A 216 -4.61 5.65 -17.32
CA SER A 216 -3.24 5.94 -16.84
C SER A 216 -3.23 6.85 -15.61
N SER A 217 -3.88 6.43 -14.53
CA SER A 217 -4.08 7.28 -13.34
C SER A 217 -3.54 6.66 -12.06
N VAL A 218 -3.16 7.52 -11.13
CA VAL A 218 -2.77 7.19 -9.76
C VAL A 218 -3.45 8.17 -8.81
N PHE A 219 -4.04 7.65 -7.73
CA PHE A 219 -4.66 8.44 -6.68
C PHE A 219 -4.15 7.97 -5.32
N VAL A 220 -3.75 8.91 -4.48
CA VAL A 220 -3.35 8.67 -3.10
C VAL A 220 -4.36 9.34 -2.18
N ILE A 221 -4.90 8.56 -1.27
CA ILE A 221 -6.04 8.94 -0.42
C ILE A 221 -5.65 8.64 1.02
N ASP A 222 -5.86 9.60 1.88
CA ASP A 222 -5.77 9.43 3.33
C ASP A 222 -7.17 9.20 3.89
N GLY A 223 -7.26 8.63 5.09
CA GLY A 223 -8.54 8.50 5.75
C GLY A 223 -8.43 8.39 7.26
N VAL A 224 -9.58 8.58 7.89
CA VAL A 224 -9.74 8.46 9.34
C VAL A 224 -10.79 7.40 9.62
N ASP A 225 -10.47 6.46 10.50
CA ASP A 225 -11.44 5.51 11.03
C ASP A 225 -12.25 6.18 12.14
N ASN A 226 -13.55 6.30 11.95
CA ASN A 226 -14.44 6.97 12.91
C ASN A 226 -14.72 6.09 14.14
N GLY A 227 -14.41 4.79 14.09
CA GLY A 227 -14.46 3.91 15.25
C GLY A 227 -13.32 4.15 16.24
N ASN A 228 -12.19 4.69 15.75
CA ASN A 228 -11.03 5.07 16.57
C ASN A 228 -10.57 3.94 17.50
N PHE A 229 -10.26 2.78 16.93
CA PHE A 229 -9.89 1.59 17.70
C PHE A 229 -8.44 1.67 18.18
N ASP A 230 -8.23 1.37 19.46
CA ASP A 230 -6.91 1.22 20.05
C ASP A 230 -6.41 -0.22 19.85
N LEU A 231 -5.83 -0.50 18.69
CA LEU A 231 -5.34 -1.83 18.32
C LEU A 231 -3.87 -2.07 18.69
N LEU A 232 -3.12 -1.01 18.95
CA LEU A 232 -1.71 -1.11 19.32
C LEU A 232 -1.53 -0.60 20.75
N PRO A 233 -0.75 -1.30 21.60
CA PRO A 233 -0.36 -0.77 22.89
C PRO A 233 0.43 0.52 22.67
N THR A 234 0.04 1.59 23.34
CA THR A 234 0.87 2.80 23.37
C THR A 234 2.16 2.49 24.13
N PRO A 235 3.31 3.05 23.73
CA PRO A 235 4.58 2.83 24.42
C PRO A 235 4.53 3.17 25.91
N ASP A 236 3.59 4.04 26.31
CA ASP A 236 3.41 4.53 27.68
C ASP A 236 2.37 3.72 28.49
N ASP A 237 1.72 2.74 27.89
CA ASP A 237 0.80 1.86 28.62
C ASP A 237 1.50 0.52 28.95
N PRO A 238 2.12 0.42 30.14
CA PRO A 238 2.74 -0.85 30.56
C PRO A 238 1.72 -1.97 30.79
N LYS A 239 0.44 -1.64 30.74
CA LYS A 239 -0.67 -2.59 30.77
C LYS A 239 -1.31 -2.78 29.42
N GLY A 240 -0.75 -2.27 28.33
CA GLY A 240 -1.25 -2.26 26.96
C GLY A 240 -2.51 -3.10 26.76
N PRO A 241 -3.36 -2.93 25.81
CA PRO A 241 -4.56 -3.74 25.71
C PRO A 241 -4.16 -5.19 25.92
N THR A 242 -4.76 -5.86 26.88
CA THR A 242 -4.60 -7.30 27.18
C THR A 242 -5.02 -8.20 26.01
N THR A 243 -4.93 -7.72 24.79
CA THR A 243 -4.77 -8.48 23.56
C THR A 243 -3.34 -9.00 23.40
N ALA A 244 -2.38 -8.53 24.22
CA ALA A 244 -1.31 -9.40 24.64
C ALA A 244 -2.00 -10.67 25.09
N ILE A 245 -2.12 -11.64 24.21
CA ILE A 245 -2.48 -13.02 24.44
C ILE A 245 -2.70 -13.22 25.95
N GLY A 246 -3.84 -12.70 26.43
CA GLY A 246 -4.32 -12.98 27.78
C GLY A 246 -4.39 -14.49 27.81
N GLU A 247 -4.04 -15.11 28.91
CA GLU A 247 -4.02 -16.56 29.05
C GLU A 247 -5.05 -17.16 28.11
N VAL A 248 -4.57 -17.64 26.94
CA VAL A 248 -5.41 -18.39 26.06
C VAL A 248 -5.68 -19.65 26.87
N ASN A 249 -6.75 -19.62 27.64
CA ASN A 249 -7.45 -20.83 27.97
C ASN A 249 -7.87 -21.43 26.63
N ASN A 250 -6.85 -21.97 25.95
CA ASN A 250 -7.04 -22.65 24.69
C ASN A 250 -7.61 -24.03 25.06
N PRO A 251 -8.94 -24.24 24.93
CA PRO A 251 -9.54 -25.54 25.18
C PRO A 251 -9.01 -26.64 24.24
N PHE A 252 -8.07 -26.30 23.37
CA PHE A 252 -7.42 -27.17 22.40
C PHE A 252 -5.96 -27.51 22.73
N ILE A 253 -5.45 -27.20 23.92
CA ILE A 253 -4.18 -27.78 24.34
C ILE A 253 -4.46 -29.25 24.65
N ASN A 254 -4.29 -30.08 23.65
CA ASN A 254 -4.24 -31.51 23.84
C ASN A 254 -3.10 -31.79 24.84
N THR A 255 -3.40 -32.38 25.98
CA THR A 255 -2.41 -32.72 27.03
C THR A 255 -1.30 -33.68 26.52
N ASN A 256 -1.47 -34.22 25.30
CA ASN A 256 -0.49 -35.03 24.58
C ASN A 256 0.22 -34.26 23.46
N ALA A 257 0.07 -32.93 23.39
CA ALA A 257 0.72 -32.13 22.36
C ALA A 257 2.24 -32.24 22.43
N THR A 258 2.88 -32.41 21.28
CA THR A 258 4.34 -32.37 21.21
C THR A 258 4.81 -30.92 21.12
N ILE A 259 5.58 -30.50 22.12
CA ILE A 259 6.04 -29.12 22.27
C ILE A 259 7.51 -29.03 21.89
N TYR A 260 7.87 -28.06 21.08
CA TYR A 260 9.25 -27.75 20.69
C TYR A 260 9.53 -26.27 20.92
N ASP A 261 10.80 -25.93 21.19
CA ASP A 261 11.27 -24.55 21.07
C ASP A 261 11.52 -24.18 19.60
N ILE A 262 11.84 -22.92 19.34
CA ILE A 262 12.10 -22.42 17.96
C ILE A 262 13.35 -23.04 17.33
N SER A 263 14.22 -23.69 18.10
CA SER A 263 15.39 -24.44 17.60
C SER A 263 15.07 -25.90 17.26
N GLY A 264 13.82 -26.33 17.47
CA GLY A 264 13.36 -27.70 17.20
C GLY A 264 13.64 -28.67 18.37
N ARG A 265 14.07 -28.21 19.54
CA ARG A 265 14.30 -29.05 20.71
C ARG A 265 12.97 -29.34 21.39
N ARG A 266 12.68 -30.62 21.67
CA ARG A 266 11.46 -31.03 22.38
C ARG A 266 11.46 -30.53 23.83
N LEU A 267 10.35 -29.97 24.25
CA LEU A 267 10.13 -29.47 25.62
C LEU A 267 9.10 -30.33 26.33
N ALA A 268 9.25 -30.49 27.64
CA ALA A 268 8.27 -31.16 28.51
C ALA A 268 7.05 -30.25 28.78
N THR A 269 7.28 -28.94 28.84
CA THR A 269 6.25 -27.90 29.05
C THR A 269 6.60 -26.68 28.25
N PRO A 270 5.61 -25.84 27.84
CA PRO A 270 5.88 -24.59 27.18
C PRO A 270 6.71 -23.66 28.07
N GLN A 271 7.66 -22.95 27.46
CA GLN A 271 8.49 -21.94 28.15
C GLN A 271 7.80 -20.59 28.13
N LYS A 272 7.53 -20.03 29.30
CA LYS A 272 6.94 -18.71 29.46
C LYS A 272 7.89 -17.62 28.94
N GLY A 273 7.37 -16.66 28.19
CA GLY A 273 8.16 -15.58 27.58
C GLY A 273 8.87 -15.97 26.28
N ASN A 274 8.67 -17.17 25.77
CA ASN A 274 9.25 -17.65 24.52
C ASN A 274 8.18 -18.10 23.52
N VAL A 275 8.57 -18.12 22.25
CA VAL A 275 7.75 -18.76 21.20
C VAL A 275 7.98 -20.24 21.23
N ASN A 276 6.91 -21.01 21.37
CA ASN A 276 6.92 -22.46 21.33
C ASN A 276 6.23 -22.96 20.06
N ILE A 277 6.57 -24.15 19.61
CA ILE A 277 5.85 -24.85 18.54
C ILE A 277 5.05 -25.98 19.18
N ILE A 278 3.73 -25.87 19.15
CA ILE A 278 2.82 -26.85 19.74
C ILE A 278 1.98 -27.42 18.61
N ASP A 279 2.05 -28.72 18.40
CA ASP A 279 1.40 -29.42 17.27
C ASP A 279 1.61 -28.74 15.91
N GLY A 280 2.87 -28.28 15.66
CA GLY A 280 3.26 -27.64 14.42
C GLY A 280 2.86 -26.16 14.27
N LYS A 281 2.21 -25.58 15.28
CA LYS A 281 1.80 -24.14 15.29
C LYS A 281 2.69 -23.34 16.24
N LYS A 282 3.08 -22.14 15.82
CA LYS A 282 3.79 -21.18 16.69
C LYS A 282 2.83 -20.62 17.76
N VAL A 283 3.20 -20.72 19.01
CA VAL A 283 2.45 -20.21 20.16
C VAL A 283 3.41 -19.41 21.03
N ALA A 284 3.14 -18.13 21.24
CA ALA A 284 3.82 -17.32 22.23
C ALA A 284 3.17 -17.53 23.60
N GLN A 285 3.97 -17.64 24.66
CA GLN A 285 3.48 -17.78 26.04
C GLN A 285 4.17 -16.76 26.95
#